data_3a6488777cb07afe8bb0e61c08e662ff
#
_entry.id   3a6488777cb07afe8bb0e61c08e662ff
#
_cell.length_a   1.000
_cell.length_b   1.000
_cell.length_c   1.000
_cell.angle_alpha   90.00
_cell.angle_beta   90.00
_cell.angle_gamma   90.00
#
_symmetry.space_group_name_H-M   'P 1'
#
loop_
_entity.id
_entity.type
_entity.pdbx_description
1 polymer ?
#
loop_
_entity_poly.entity_id
_entity_poly.type
_entity_poly.pdbx_seq_one_letter_code
_entity_poly.pdbx_strand_id
1 'polypeptide(L)'
;MDLTQLNDYTTRSEAVCRRNDTISPRLYEEYGVKKGLRDENGNGVLAGLTNISKITSSRIVDGKKIPCDGQLWYRGYRVEDLIGSLGETELGYEKIAYLLLMGQMPDSAAAEEFRRLLGECRTLPTNFTRDVIMKAPGKDIMNSMTRGILTLASYDERAIDTSVSNSLRQCIQLIAEFPLLAVYGYHAYNYYENMDSMVIHRPDPALSTAENLLMMLRPNKKYTATEAKVLDTALILHMEHGGGNNSTFTTRVITSSGSDTYSTIAAAMSSLKGPKHGGANIKVMEMMEDIRLHVPDCSDKEALEDYLAKIINRDAFDRKGLVYGMGHAVYSLSDPRERIFKGYVEKLAAEKGRGDDLTLYRNVEELAPQLIAKHRRIYKGVSPNVDFYSGFVYDMLGIPQELYTAMFAVARIVGWSAHRIEELICMDKIIRPAYMSVMEERE
;
A
#
# COMPACT_ATOMS: atom_id res chain seq x y z
N MET A 1 -26.91 18.40 18.59
CA MET A 1 -26.01 19.55 18.30
C MET A 1 -26.40 20.07 16.91
N ASP A 2 -26.66 21.35 16.78
CA ASP A 2 -26.94 21.94 15.47
C ASP A 2 -25.64 22.02 14.66
N LEU A 3 -25.52 21.21 13.64
CA LEU A 3 -24.35 21.18 12.77
C LEU A 3 -24.13 22.47 12.00
N THR A 4 -25.20 23.26 11.77
CA THR A 4 -25.14 24.57 11.09
C THR A 4 -24.32 25.54 11.93
N GLN A 5 -24.63 25.67 13.22
CA GLN A 5 -23.88 26.51 14.14
C GLN A 5 -22.42 26.11 14.29
N LEU A 6 -22.15 24.80 14.31
CA LEU A 6 -20.78 24.28 14.34
C LEU A 6 -20.01 24.65 13.07
N ASN A 7 -20.63 24.45 11.90
CA ASN A 7 -20.00 24.77 10.61
C ASN A 7 -19.71 26.26 10.48
N ASP A 8 -20.65 27.14 10.90
CA ASP A 8 -20.46 28.59 10.89
C ASP A 8 -19.33 29.03 11.84
N TYR A 9 -19.24 28.41 13.03
CA TYR A 9 -18.17 28.68 13.97
C TYR A 9 -16.80 28.24 13.39
N THR A 10 -16.72 27.01 12.85
CA THR A 10 -15.47 26.48 12.31
C THR A 10 -14.99 27.26 11.09
N THR A 11 -15.89 27.67 10.21
CA THR A 11 -15.57 28.50 9.03
C THR A 11 -14.97 29.85 9.43
N ARG A 12 -15.55 30.50 10.43
CA ARG A 12 -15.03 31.80 10.96
C ARG A 12 -13.70 31.61 11.70
N SER A 13 -13.53 30.47 12.40
CA SER A 13 -12.34 30.20 13.20
C SER A 13 -11.16 29.72 12.36
N GLU A 14 -11.36 29.19 11.15
CA GLU A 14 -10.30 28.70 10.28
C GLU A 14 -9.22 29.77 10.01
N ALA A 15 -9.63 31.02 9.74
CA ALA A 15 -8.69 32.09 9.49
C ALA A 15 -7.80 32.41 10.71
N VAL A 16 -8.36 32.25 11.92
CA VAL A 16 -7.62 32.44 13.18
C VAL A 16 -6.58 31.33 13.35
N CYS A 17 -6.97 30.07 13.13
CA CYS A 17 -6.05 28.94 13.19
C CYS A 17 -4.92 29.10 12.15
N ARG A 18 -5.27 29.38 10.89
CA ARG A 18 -4.25 29.59 9.83
C ARG A 18 -3.24 30.67 10.18
N ARG A 19 -3.70 31.81 10.71
CA ARG A 19 -2.80 32.90 11.11
C ARG A 19 -1.85 32.51 12.24
N ASN A 20 -2.36 31.79 13.25
CA ASN A 20 -1.59 31.46 14.45
C ASN A 20 -0.67 30.23 14.28
N ASP A 21 -1.08 29.28 13.41
CA ASP A 21 -0.37 28.00 13.25
C ASP A 21 0.53 27.98 11.99
N THR A 22 0.60 29.09 11.23
CA THR A 22 1.49 29.18 10.07
C THR A 22 2.92 29.41 10.49
N ILE A 23 3.78 28.43 10.26
CA ILE A 23 5.23 28.54 10.46
C ILE A 23 5.88 28.99 9.16
N SER A 24 6.66 30.08 9.21
CA SER A 24 7.37 30.59 8.05
C SER A 24 8.33 29.54 7.45
N PRO A 25 8.30 29.31 6.13
CA PRO A 25 9.27 28.42 5.47
C PRO A 25 10.73 28.75 5.80
N ARG A 26 11.08 30.03 5.97
CA ARG A 26 12.41 30.51 6.32
C ARG A 26 12.93 29.89 7.64
N LEU A 27 12.07 29.68 8.63
CA LEU A 27 12.46 29.09 9.92
C LEU A 27 12.93 27.63 9.77
N TYR A 28 12.35 26.86 8.82
CA TYR A 28 12.83 25.51 8.55
C TYR A 28 14.27 25.48 8.03
N GLU A 29 14.65 26.46 7.21
CA GLU A 29 16.01 26.62 6.70
C GLU A 29 16.93 27.11 7.81
N GLU A 30 16.53 28.13 8.56
CA GLU A 30 17.28 28.74 9.65
C GLU A 30 17.65 27.73 10.75
N TYR A 31 16.70 26.87 11.14
CA TYR A 31 16.92 25.82 12.13
C TYR A 31 17.42 24.49 11.54
N GLY A 32 17.67 24.42 10.23
CA GLY A 32 18.14 23.21 9.56
C GLY A 32 17.18 22.03 9.66
N VAL A 33 15.86 22.31 9.74
CA VAL A 33 14.82 21.30 9.89
C VAL A 33 14.62 20.51 8.60
N LYS A 34 14.79 19.21 8.67
CA LYS A 34 14.55 18.30 7.54
C LYS A 34 13.05 17.97 7.43
N LYS A 35 12.31 18.85 6.75
CA LYS A 35 10.87 18.73 6.61
C LYS A 35 10.48 17.40 5.95
N GLY A 36 9.56 16.66 6.57
CA GLY A 36 9.21 15.31 6.14
C GLY A 36 10.35 14.30 6.31
N LEU A 37 11.31 14.56 7.21
CA LEU A 37 12.50 13.76 7.45
C LEU A 37 13.37 13.55 6.19
N ARG A 38 13.42 14.58 5.32
CA ARG A 38 14.26 14.59 4.12
C ARG A 38 15.06 15.89 4.02
N ASP A 39 16.31 15.80 3.54
CA ASP A 39 17.10 16.97 3.20
C ASP A 39 16.65 17.58 1.85
N GLU A 40 17.24 18.71 1.47
CA GLU A 40 16.97 19.43 0.23
C GLU A 40 17.23 18.58 -1.03
N ASN A 41 18.14 17.61 -0.93
CA ASN A 41 18.45 16.68 -2.01
C ASN A 41 17.51 15.46 -2.02
N GLY A 42 16.51 15.40 -1.12
CA GLY A 42 15.57 14.31 -0.98
C GLY A 42 16.13 13.08 -0.27
N ASN A 43 17.32 13.14 0.34
CA ASN A 43 17.84 12.05 1.14
C ASN A 43 17.11 11.97 2.49
N GLY A 44 16.67 10.76 2.85
CA GLY A 44 16.01 10.53 4.14
C GLY A 44 16.95 10.66 5.34
N VAL A 45 16.40 11.10 6.47
CA VAL A 45 17.09 10.98 7.76
C VAL A 45 17.21 9.50 8.11
N LEU A 46 18.40 9.05 8.49
CA LEU A 46 18.59 7.68 8.99
C LEU A 46 18.01 7.59 10.40
N ALA A 47 16.80 7.02 10.51
CA ALA A 47 16.05 6.93 11.76
C ALA A 47 16.18 5.58 12.47
N GLY A 48 16.69 4.53 11.80
CA GLY A 48 16.85 3.21 12.37
C GLY A 48 17.52 2.21 11.42
N LEU A 49 17.67 1.00 11.91
CA LEU A 49 18.23 -0.14 11.18
C LEU A 49 17.17 -1.23 11.02
N THR A 50 17.31 -2.07 10.00
CA THR A 50 16.42 -3.21 9.77
C THR A 50 17.13 -4.34 9.03
N ASN A 51 16.78 -5.58 9.39
CA ASN A 51 17.17 -6.80 8.69
C ASN A 51 16.06 -7.34 7.75
N ILE A 52 14.90 -6.64 7.66
CA ILE A 52 13.72 -7.15 6.96
C ILE A 52 13.83 -6.93 5.46
N SER A 53 14.22 -5.71 5.06
CA SER A 53 14.31 -5.37 3.64
C SER A 53 15.43 -4.37 3.36
N LYS A 54 15.88 -4.39 2.10
CA LYS A 54 16.84 -3.42 1.57
C LYS A 54 16.32 -2.88 0.26
N ILE A 55 16.41 -1.56 0.11
CA ILE A 55 16.05 -0.86 -1.12
C ILE A 55 17.30 -0.15 -1.63
N THR A 56 17.62 -0.34 -2.89
CA THR A 56 18.75 0.31 -3.54
C THR A 56 18.29 0.97 -4.84
N SER A 57 18.66 2.24 -5.03
CA SER A 57 18.37 3.02 -6.25
C SER A 57 19.58 3.82 -6.71
N SER A 58 20.70 3.67 -6.02
CA SER A 58 21.95 4.34 -6.34
C SER A 58 23.12 3.53 -5.84
N ARG A 59 24.28 3.71 -6.47
CA ARG A 59 25.57 3.14 -6.05
C ARG A 59 26.59 4.25 -5.91
N ILE A 60 27.58 4.02 -5.07
CA ILE A 60 28.71 4.94 -4.92
C ILE A 60 29.81 4.49 -5.89
N VAL A 61 30.21 5.38 -6.80
CA VAL A 61 31.33 5.18 -7.72
C VAL A 61 32.23 6.40 -7.58
N ASP A 62 33.50 6.18 -7.25
CA ASP A 62 34.50 7.23 -7.03
C ASP A 62 34.01 8.32 -6.04
N GLY A 63 33.35 7.91 -4.95
CA GLY A 63 32.82 8.80 -3.93
C GLY A 63 31.55 9.58 -4.33
N LYS A 64 31.06 9.40 -5.56
CA LYS A 64 29.83 10.04 -6.06
C LYS A 64 28.65 9.07 -6.07
N LYS A 65 27.48 9.54 -5.63
CA LYS A 65 26.23 8.78 -5.69
C LYS A 65 25.68 8.84 -7.11
N ILE A 66 25.67 7.68 -7.79
CA ILE A 66 25.17 7.53 -9.15
C ILE A 66 23.86 6.73 -9.11
N PRO A 67 22.78 7.21 -9.74
CA PRO A 67 21.54 6.43 -9.89
C PRO A 67 21.81 5.07 -10.55
N CYS A 68 21.11 4.04 -10.10
CA CYS A 68 21.11 2.72 -10.72
C CYS A 68 19.68 2.18 -10.77
N ASP A 69 19.48 1.09 -11.48
CA ASP A 69 18.22 0.36 -11.47
C ASP A 69 17.80 0.04 -10.05
N GLY A 70 16.51 0.21 -9.78
CA GLY A 70 15.94 -0.09 -8.48
C GLY A 70 16.08 -1.58 -8.14
N GLN A 71 16.39 -1.86 -6.89
CA GLN A 71 16.48 -3.22 -6.36
C GLN A 71 15.74 -3.27 -5.02
N LEU A 72 14.98 -4.35 -4.83
CA LEU A 72 14.27 -4.64 -3.59
C LEU A 72 14.67 -6.04 -3.09
N TRP A 73 14.98 -6.11 -1.80
CA TRP A 73 15.44 -7.32 -1.15
C TRP A 73 14.57 -7.61 0.06
N TYR A 74 14.10 -8.84 0.18
CA TYR A 74 13.40 -9.35 1.36
C TYR A 74 14.33 -10.33 2.09
N ARG A 75 14.72 -10.01 3.31
CA ARG A 75 15.62 -10.85 4.13
C ARG A 75 16.87 -11.34 3.39
N GLY A 76 17.44 -10.47 2.52
CA GLY A 76 18.66 -10.79 1.76
C GLY A 76 18.42 -11.42 0.38
N TYR A 77 17.21 -11.78 0.01
CA TYR A 77 16.86 -12.29 -1.30
C TYR A 77 16.28 -11.18 -2.18
N ARG A 78 16.70 -11.10 -3.44
CA ARG A 78 16.10 -10.17 -4.39
C ARG A 78 14.66 -10.57 -4.68
N VAL A 79 13.76 -9.61 -4.77
CA VAL A 79 12.35 -9.89 -5.02
C VAL A 79 12.12 -10.54 -6.39
N GLU A 80 12.93 -10.16 -7.39
CA GLU A 80 12.91 -10.76 -8.72
C GLU A 80 13.26 -12.26 -8.65
N ASP A 81 14.30 -12.63 -7.88
CA ASP A 81 14.76 -14.02 -7.74
C ASP A 81 13.75 -14.84 -6.94
N LEU A 82 13.13 -14.23 -5.90
CA LEU A 82 12.06 -14.88 -5.12
C LEU A 82 10.88 -15.25 -6.02
N ILE A 83 10.38 -14.29 -6.81
CA ILE A 83 9.24 -14.52 -7.71
C ILE A 83 9.64 -15.44 -8.87
N GLY A 84 10.84 -15.26 -9.43
CA GLY A 84 11.36 -16.11 -10.49
C GLY A 84 11.57 -17.57 -10.07
N SER A 85 11.83 -17.83 -8.76
CA SER A 85 11.96 -19.18 -8.21
C SER A 85 10.63 -19.92 -8.04
N LEU A 86 9.51 -19.17 -8.03
CA LEU A 86 8.17 -19.74 -8.02
C LEU A 86 7.85 -20.25 -9.43
N GLY A 87 7.45 -21.48 -9.57
CA GLY A 87 7.00 -22.04 -10.84
C GLY A 87 5.79 -21.26 -11.39
N GLU A 88 5.40 -21.56 -12.62
CA GLU A 88 4.29 -20.86 -13.28
C GLU A 88 2.94 -20.97 -12.52
N THR A 89 2.76 -22.06 -11.79
CA THR A 89 1.53 -22.36 -11.04
C THR A 89 1.70 -22.26 -9.53
N GLU A 90 2.93 -22.17 -9.00
CA GLU A 90 3.17 -22.08 -7.55
C GLU A 90 2.75 -20.71 -7.02
N LEU A 91 1.90 -20.69 -6.00
CA LEU A 91 1.50 -19.49 -5.26
C LEU A 91 2.46 -19.32 -4.08
N GLY A 92 3.06 -18.15 -3.97
CA GLY A 92 4.20 -17.89 -3.08
C GLY A 92 3.92 -16.98 -1.90
N TYR A 93 2.72 -16.40 -1.79
CA TYR A 93 2.42 -15.42 -0.74
C TYR A 93 2.76 -15.94 0.66
N GLU A 94 2.27 -17.11 1.03
CA GLU A 94 2.48 -17.69 2.36
C GLU A 94 3.97 -17.99 2.63
N LYS A 95 4.68 -18.50 1.63
CA LYS A 95 6.13 -18.81 1.72
C LYS A 95 6.97 -17.55 1.94
N ILE A 96 6.65 -16.46 1.23
CA ILE A 96 7.35 -15.18 1.38
C ILE A 96 6.92 -14.47 2.68
N ALA A 97 5.67 -14.62 3.12
CA ALA A 97 5.22 -14.15 4.42
C ALA A 97 6.02 -14.83 5.55
N TYR A 98 6.22 -16.15 5.48
CA TYR A 98 7.09 -16.86 6.41
C TYR A 98 8.52 -16.29 6.41
N LEU A 99 9.11 -16.10 5.22
CA LEU A 99 10.45 -15.53 5.10
C LEU A 99 10.55 -14.18 5.81
N LEU A 100 9.61 -13.28 5.59
CA LEU A 100 9.62 -11.94 6.20
C LEU A 100 9.47 -12.00 7.73
N LEU A 101 8.59 -12.86 8.23
CA LEU A 101 8.34 -13.01 9.68
C LEU A 101 9.47 -13.73 10.40
N MET A 102 9.91 -14.86 9.87
CA MET A 102 10.89 -15.74 10.54
C MET A 102 12.35 -15.42 10.20
N GLY A 103 12.60 -14.65 9.13
CA GLY A 103 13.93 -14.23 8.71
C GLY A 103 14.71 -15.27 7.91
N GLN A 104 14.11 -16.41 7.58
CA GLN A 104 14.71 -17.50 6.80
C GLN A 104 13.69 -18.15 5.88
N MET A 105 14.16 -18.69 4.75
CA MET A 105 13.30 -19.46 3.85
C MET A 105 12.81 -20.74 4.55
N PRO A 106 11.51 -21.05 4.44
CA PRO A 106 11.02 -22.32 4.96
C PRO A 106 11.51 -23.49 4.11
N ASP A 107 11.80 -24.62 4.75
CA ASP A 107 11.80 -25.90 4.05
C ASP A 107 10.36 -26.34 3.70
N SER A 108 10.20 -27.44 3.00
CA SER A 108 8.90 -27.90 2.52
C SER A 108 7.93 -28.20 3.67
N ALA A 109 8.43 -28.74 4.80
CA ALA A 109 7.61 -29.06 5.96
C ALA A 109 7.13 -27.80 6.68
N ALA A 110 8.03 -26.84 6.92
CA ALA A 110 7.71 -25.56 7.55
C ALA A 110 6.77 -24.70 6.66
N ALA A 111 6.95 -24.74 5.34
CA ALA A 111 6.07 -24.04 4.41
C ALA A 111 4.63 -24.60 4.46
N GLU A 112 4.49 -25.93 4.46
CA GLU A 112 3.19 -26.57 4.53
C GLU A 112 2.51 -26.37 5.89
N GLU A 113 3.28 -26.47 6.99
CA GLU A 113 2.78 -26.19 8.33
C GLU A 113 2.26 -24.75 8.44
N PHE A 114 3.02 -23.78 7.95
CA PHE A 114 2.63 -22.36 8.01
C PHE A 114 1.41 -22.07 7.14
N ARG A 115 1.34 -22.65 5.92
CA ARG A 115 0.17 -22.52 5.04
C ARG A 115 -1.08 -23.07 5.72
N ARG A 116 -0.98 -24.27 6.32
CA ARG A 116 -2.09 -24.90 7.05
C ARG A 116 -2.53 -24.05 8.25
N LEU A 117 -1.57 -23.54 9.03
CA LEU A 117 -1.85 -22.66 10.18
C LEU A 117 -2.59 -21.39 9.75
N LEU A 118 -2.14 -20.71 8.68
CA LEU A 118 -2.85 -19.54 8.15
C LEU A 118 -4.27 -19.91 7.69
N GLY A 119 -4.44 -21.08 7.05
CA GLY A 119 -5.76 -21.58 6.65
C GLY A 119 -6.70 -21.75 7.83
N GLU A 120 -6.23 -22.36 8.91
CA GLU A 120 -6.99 -22.57 10.14
C GLU A 120 -7.33 -21.24 10.86
N CYS A 121 -6.44 -20.24 10.78
CA CYS A 121 -6.65 -18.91 11.36
C CYS A 121 -7.60 -18.01 10.55
N ARG A 122 -8.01 -18.39 9.33
CA ARG A 122 -8.94 -17.61 8.49
C ARG A 122 -10.37 -17.68 9.02
N THR A 123 -10.58 -17.18 10.21
CA THR A 123 -11.89 -17.18 10.86
C THR A 123 -12.06 -15.94 11.73
N LEU A 124 -13.28 -15.41 11.79
CA LEU A 124 -13.62 -14.30 12.67
C LEU A 124 -14.42 -14.83 13.88
N PRO A 125 -14.41 -14.12 15.01
CA PRO A 125 -15.20 -14.48 16.17
C PRO A 125 -16.69 -14.68 15.82
N THR A 126 -17.38 -15.50 16.59
CA THR A 126 -18.81 -15.78 16.38
C THR A 126 -19.62 -14.48 16.28
N ASN A 127 -20.45 -14.37 15.27
CA ASN A 127 -21.30 -13.22 14.94
C ASN A 127 -20.54 -11.92 14.60
N PHE A 128 -19.21 -11.90 14.52
CA PHE A 128 -18.42 -10.69 14.26
C PHE A 128 -18.82 -10.00 12.95
N THR A 129 -19.04 -10.75 11.88
CA THR A 129 -19.48 -10.19 10.58
C THR A 129 -20.80 -9.44 10.74
N ARG A 130 -21.79 -10.04 11.42
CA ARG A 130 -23.12 -9.43 11.64
C ARG A 130 -23.04 -8.21 12.58
N ASP A 131 -22.36 -8.36 13.71
CA ASP A 131 -22.44 -7.41 14.84
C ASP A 131 -21.41 -6.29 14.74
N VAL A 132 -20.34 -6.45 13.97
CA VAL A 132 -19.27 -5.48 13.81
C VAL A 132 -19.22 -4.94 12.37
N ILE A 133 -19.03 -5.83 11.38
CA ILE A 133 -18.83 -5.40 9.99
C ILE A 133 -20.11 -4.81 9.39
N MET A 134 -21.24 -5.53 9.51
CA MET A 134 -22.52 -5.13 8.94
C MET A 134 -23.23 -4.00 9.71
N LYS A 135 -22.84 -3.70 10.96
CA LYS A 135 -23.51 -2.66 11.79
C LYS A 135 -23.25 -1.23 11.31
N ALA A 136 -22.10 -0.98 10.69
CA ALA A 136 -21.73 0.33 10.20
C ALA A 136 -20.95 0.19 8.87
N PRO A 137 -21.64 -0.25 7.80
CA PRO A 137 -21.03 -0.32 6.48
C PRO A 137 -20.70 1.09 5.97
N GLY A 138 -19.82 1.17 5.00
CA GLY A 138 -19.48 2.43 4.36
C GLY A 138 -18.43 2.24 3.27
N LYS A 139 -18.38 3.18 2.35
CA LYS A 139 -17.49 3.16 1.18
C LYS A 139 -16.00 3.07 1.57
N ASP A 140 -15.63 3.63 2.72
CA ASP A 140 -14.24 3.57 3.23
C ASP A 140 -13.97 2.19 3.87
N ILE A 141 -13.61 1.21 3.03
CA ILE A 141 -13.31 -0.15 3.47
C ILE A 141 -12.12 -0.18 4.42
N MET A 142 -11.11 0.67 4.21
CA MET A 142 -9.99 0.80 5.14
C MET A 142 -10.43 1.19 6.54
N ASN A 143 -11.42 2.08 6.67
CA ASN A 143 -12.00 2.43 7.96
C ASN A 143 -12.78 1.27 8.57
N SER A 144 -13.55 0.53 7.76
CA SER A 144 -14.26 -0.67 8.22
C SER A 144 -13.29 -1.72 8.78
N MET A 145 -12.21 -2.00 8.05
CA MET A 145 -11.14 -2.89 8.50
C MET A 145 -10.48 -2.40 9.80
N THR A 146 -10.15 -1.12 9.89
CA THR A 146 -9.51 -0.53 11.09
C THR A 146 -10.38 -0.68 12.33
N ARG A 147 -11.69 -0.44 12.22
CA ARG A 147 -12.66 -0.69 13.30
C ARG A 147 -12.71 -2.17 13.67
N GLY A 148 -12.73 -3.04 12.65
CA GLY A 148 -12.69 -4.49 12.85
C GLY A 148 -11.46 -4.92 13.63
N ILE A 149 -10.27 -4.44 13.28
CA ILE A 149 -9.01 -4.75 13.96
C ILE A 149 -9.07 -4.31 15.43
N LEU A 150 -9.50 -3.09 15.72
CA LEU A 150 -9.61 -2.61 17.10
C LEU A 150 -10.65 -3.39 17.90
N THR A 151 -11.73 -3.85 17.26
CA THR A 151 -12.75 -4.67 17.91
C THR A 151 -12.25 -6.09 18.21
N LEU A 152 -11.40 -6.67 17.31
CA LEU A 152 -10.78 -7.98 17.54
C LEU A 152 -9.96 -8.02 18.84
N ALA A 153 -9.35 -6.91 19.25
CA ALA A 153 -8.66 -6.82 20.54
C ALA A 153 -9.54 -7.21 21.73
N SER A 154 -10.86 -6.95 21.66
CA SER A 154 -11.80 -7.29 22.74
C SER A 154 -12.15 -8.79 22.79
N TYR A 155 -11.78 -9.56 21.78
CA TYR A 155 -11.95 -11.00 21.72
C TYR A 155 -10.65 -11.78 22.05
N ASP A 156 -9.54 -11.08 22.24
CA ASP A 156 -8.24 -11.69 22.58
C ASP A 156 -7.94 -11.43 24.07
N GLU A 157 -8.03 -12.47 24.90
CA GLU A 157 -7.72 -12.40 26.34
C GLU A 157 -6.28 -11.94 26.62
N ARG A 158 -5.40 -12.09 25.66
CA ARG A 158 -3.98 -11.65 25.71
C ARG A 158 -3.69 -10.44 24.82
N ALA A 159 -4.68 -9.60 24.58
CA ALA A 159 -4.54 -8.45 23.68
C ALA A 159 -3.36 -7.54 24.05
N ILE A 160 -3.16 -7.27 25.32
CA ILE A 160 -2.14 -6.35 25.86
C ILE A 160 -0.76 -6.99 26.11
N ASP A 161 -0.63 -8.30 25.95
CA ASP A 161 0.65 -9.00 26.11
C ASP A 161 1.54 -8.76 24.88
N THR A 162 2.58 -7.94 25.06
CA THR A 162 3.52 -7.54 24.02
C THR A 162 4.76 -8.44 23.94
N SER A 163 4.75 -9.61 24.60
CA SER A 163 5.81 -10.61 24.39
C SER A 163 5.93 -10.96 22.91
N VAL A 164 7.16 -11.25 22.46
CA VAL A 164 7.44 -11.58 21.05
C VAL A 164 6.58 -12.75 20.57
N SER A 165 6.46 -13.80 21.39
CA SER A 165 5.65 -14.98 21.07
C SER A 165 4.17 -14.63 20.87
N ASN A 166 3.57 -13.86 21.80
CA ASN A 166 2.17 -13.47 21.69
C ASN A 166 1.94 -12.49 20.55
N SER A 167 2.83 -11.52 20.37
CA SER A 167 2.74 -10.58 19.24
C SER A 167 2.85 -11.30 17.90
N LEU A 168 3.72 -12.30 17.76
CA LEU A 168 3.80 -13.13 16.56
C LEU A 168 2.50 -13.89 16.30
N ARG A 169 1.90 -14.51 17.35
CA ARG A 169 0.58 -15.15 17.28
C ARG A 169 -0.47 -14.19 16.74
N GLN A 170 -0.56 -12.99 17.32
CA GLN A 170 -1.54 -11.96 16.92
C GLN A 170 -1.29 -11.50 15.46
N CYS A 171 -0.03 -11.33 15.06
CA CYS A 171 0.32 -10.97 13.69
C CYS A 171 -0.11 -12.05 12.69
N ILE A 172 0.17 -13.32 12.96
CA ILE A 172 -0.24 -14.45 12.09
C ILE A 172 -1.76 -14.50 11.96
N GLN A 173 -2.49 -14.32 13.07
CA GLN A 173 -3.94 -14.29 13.08
C GLN A 173 -4.49 -13.14 12.25
N LEU A 174 -3.98 -11.91 12.43
CA LEU A 174 -4.39 -10.75 11.65
C LEU A 174 -4.06 -10.89 10.14
N ILE A 175 -2.90 -11.48 9.79
CA ILE A 175 -2.57 -11.78 8.38
C ILE A 175 -3.63 -12.70 7.76
N ALA A 176 -4.11 -13.69 8.50
CA ALA A 176 -5.15 -14.60 8.03
C ALA A 176 -6.55 -13.95 7.97
N GLU A 177 -6.85 -13.00 8.86
CA GLU A 177 -8.16 -12.34 8.98
C GLU A 177 -8.32 -11.13 8.05
N PHE A 178 -7.24 -10.48 7.59
CA PHE A 178 -7.31 -9.29 6.75
C PHE A 178 -8.11 -9.48 5.45
N PRO A 179 -7.96 -10.59 4.71
CA PRO A 179 -8.81 -10.88 3.55
C PRO A 179 -10.31 -10.89 3.88
N LEU A 180 -10.69 -11.44 5.05
CA LEU A 180 -12.08 -11.51 5.49
C LEU A 180 -12.61 -10.12 5.82
N LEU A 181 -11.84 -9.33 6.57
CA LEU A 181 -12.21 -7.97 6.94
C LEU A 181 -12.41 -7.09 5.68
N ALA A 182 -11.53 -7.23 4.69
CA ALA A 182 -11.62 -6.49 3.43
C ALA A 182 -12.85 -6.89 2.62
N VAL A 183 -13.00 -8.19 2.32
CA VAL A 183 -14.06 -8.69 1.44
C VAL A 183 -15.44 -8.56 2.08
N TYR A 184 -15.58 -8.92 3.36
CA TYR A 184 -16.87 -8.77 4.05
C TYR A 184 -17.24 -7.31 4.29
N GLY A 185 -16.24 -6.44 4.52
CA GLY A 185 -16.44 -5.00 4.57
C GLY A 185 -17.01 -4.44 3.27
N TYR A 186 -16.44 -4.87 2.13
CA TYR A 186 -16.93 -4.50 0.82
C TYR A 186 -18.34 -5.03 0.55
N HIS A 187 -18.61 -6.32 0.81
CA HIS A 187 -19.95 -6.89 0.60
C HIS A 187 -21.01 -6.23 1.48
N ALA A 188 -20.67 -5.86 2.73
CA ALA A 188 -21.58 -5.11 3.59
C ALA A 188 -21.87 -3.71 3.00
N TYR A 189 -20.83 -2.99 2.55
CA TYR A 189 -21.00 -1.71 1.86
C TYR A 189 -21.89 -1.86 0.62
N ASN A 190 -21.56 -2.81 -0.26
CA ASN A 190 -22.28 -3.03 -1.51
C ASN A 190 -23.77 -3.38 -1.29
N TYR A 191 -24.05 -4.19 -0.27
CA TYR A 191 -25.42 -4.54 0.11
C TYR A 191 -26.23 -3.33 0.59
N TYR A 192 -25.69 -2.50 1.46
CA TYR A 192 -26.46 -1.39 2.07
C TYR A 192 -26.50 -0.13 1.21
N GLU A 193 -25.44 0.17 0.48
CA GLU A 193 -25.32 1.43 -0.29
C GLU A 193 -25.68 1.25 -1.76
N ASN A 194 -25.33 0.11 -2.36
CA ASN A 194 -25.57 -0.17 -3.78
C ASN A 194 -26.78 -1.10 -4.01
N MET A 195 -27.48 -1.52 -2.93
CA MET A 195 -28.68 -2.36 -2.99
C MET A 195 -28.43 -3.72 -3.70
N ASP A 196 -27.21 -4.22 -3.64
CA ASP A 196 -26.81 -5.49 -4.22
C ASP A 196 -27.01 -6.66 -3.24
N SER A 197 -26.85 -7.89 -3.69
CA SER A 197 -26.99 -9.07 -2.85
C SER A 197 -25.85 -9.18 -1.84
N MET A 198 -26.17 -9.51 -0.60
CA MET A 198 -25.14 -9.81 0.41
C MET A 198 -24.51 -11.16 0.11
N VAL A 199 -23.22 -11.14 -0.25
CA VAL A 199 -22.42 -12.33 -0.50
C VAL A 199 -21.51 -12.58 0.68
N ILE A 200 -21.66 -13.76 1.32
CA ILE A 200 -20.76 -14.21 2.40
C ILE A 200 -20.31 -15.63 2.06
N HIS A 201 -19.14 -15.73 1.44
CA HIS A 201 -18.48 -17.01 1.23
C HIS A 201 -17.49 -17.25 2.37
N ARG A 202 -17.56 -18.42 2.99
CA ARG A 202 -16.56 -18.83 3.98
C ARG A 202 -15.25 -19.12 3.27
N PRO A 203 -14.10 -18.74 3.85
CA PRO A 203 -12.82 -19.10 3.30
C PRO A 203 -12.62 -20.62 3.33
N ASP A 204 -11.88 -21.13 2.38
CA ASP A 204 -11.45 -22.52 2.34
C ASP A 204 -10.02 -22.61 2.93
N PRO A 205 -9.80 -23.36 4.01
CA PRO A 205 -8.47 -23.49 4.62
C PRO A 205 -7.43 -24.09 3.67
N ALA A 206 -7.85 -24.86 2.68
CA ALA A 206 -6.94 -25.51 1.72
C ALA A 206 -6.45 -24.56 0.63
N LEU A 207 -7.15 -23.46 0.37
CA LEU A 207 -6.78 -22.48 -0.63
C LEU A 207 -5.77 -21.46 -0.10
N SER A 208 -4.96 -20.89 -1.00
CA SER A 208 -4.06 -19.77 -0.70
C SER A 208 -4.83 -18.48 -0.36
N THR A 209 -4.13 -17.47 0.11
CA THR A 209 -4.71 -16.13 0.36
C THR A 209 -5.26 -15.51 -0.92
N ALA A 210 -4.54 -15.58 -2.04
CA ALA A 210 -4.99 -15.04 -3.32
C ALA A 210 -6.25 -15.74 -3.85
N GLU A 211 -6.29 -17.07 -3.78
CA GLU A 211 -7.45 -17.86 -4.19
C GLU A 211 -8.67 -17.57 -3.31
N ASN A 212 -8.49 -17.51 -1.99
CA ASN A 212 -9.58 -17.15 -1.07
C ASN A 212 -10.13 -15.75 -1.33
N LEU A 213 -9.27 -14.75 -1.61
CA LEU A 213 -9.72 -13.41 -1.97
C LEU A 213 -10.63 -13.42 -3.20
N LEU A 214 -10.21 -14.08 -4.29
CA LEU A 214 -11.01 -14.17 -5.51
C LEU A 214 -12.29 -14.97 -5.30
N MET A 215 -12.21 -16.09 -4.60
CA MET A 215 -13.33 -16.95 -4.29
C MET A 215 -14.38 -16.25 -3.41
N MET A 216 -13.94 -15.57 -2.37
CA MET A 216 -14.84 -14.87 -1.44
C MET A 216 -15.46 -13.61 -2.05
N LEU A 217 -14.73 -12.92 -2.93
CA LEU A 217 -15.21 -11.69 -3.56
C LEU A 217 -16.28 -11.97 -4.64
N ARG A 218 -16.19 -13.09 -5.36
CA ARG A 218 -17.03 -13.38 -6.51
C ARG A 218 -18.26 -14.19 -6.13
N PRO A 219 -19.49 -13.76 -6.51
CA PRO A 219 -20.72 -14.50 -6.20
C PRO A 219 -20.68 -15.96 -6.65
N ASN A 220 -20.05 -16.24 -7.80
CA ASN A 220 -19.95 -17.59 -8.39
C ASN A 220 -18.74 -18.40 -7.90
N LYS A 221 -17.87 -17.85 -7.05
CA LYS A 221 -16.62 -18.45 -6.51
C LYS A 221 -15.56 -18.82 -7.57
N LYS A 222 -15.74 -18.44 -8.82
CA LYS A 222 -14.88 -18.90 -9.92
C LYS A 222 -13.72 -17.94 -10.16
N TYR A 223 -12.55 -18.50 -10.39
CA TYR A 223 -11.34 -17.81 -10.82
C TYR A 223 -10.49 -18.75 -11.69
N THR A 224 -9.54 -18.19 -12.46
CA THR A 224 -8.58 -18.99 -13.23
C THR A 224 -7.25 -19.09 -12.46
N ALA A 225 -6.43 -20.05 -12.83
CA ALA A 225 -5.08 -20.19 -12.27
C ALA A 225 -4.23 -18.93 -12.55
N THR A 226 -4.37 -18.33 -13.74
CA THR A 226 -3.71 -17.07 -14.09
C THR A 226 -4.13 -15.94 -13.16
N GLU A 227 -5.42 -15.78 -12.89
CA GLU A 227 -5.91 -14.74 -11.97
C GLU A 227 -5.36 -14.92 -10.55
N ALA A 228 -5.36 -16.15 -10.03
CA ALA A 228 -4.79 -16.46 -8.72
C ALA A 228 -3.29 -16.15 -8.66
N LYS A 229 -2.52 -16.55 -9.69
CA LYS A 229 -1.08 -16.30 -9.78
C LYS A 229 -0.76 -14.81 -9.86
N VAL A 230 -1.52 -14.05 -10.67
CA VAL A 230 -1.32 -12.60 -10.80
C VAL A 230 -1.64 -11.90 -9.48
N LEU A 231 -2.72 -12.26 -8.80
CA LEU A 231 -3.06 -11.66 -7.49
C LEU A 231 -2.02 -12.04 -6.43
N ASP A 232 -1.59 -13.29 -6.38
CA ASP A 232 -0.54 -13.76 -5.46
C ASP A 232 0.76 -12.95 -5.63
N THR A 233 1.20 -12.79 -6.89
CA THR A 233 2.37 -11.96 -7.21
C THR A 233 2.16 -10.50 -6.80
N ALA A 234 0.98 -9.94 -7.03
CA ALA A 234 0.62 -8.60 -6.59
C ALA A 234 0.78 -8.45 -5.07
N LEU A 235 0.27 -9.40 -4.31
CA LEU A 235 0.39 -9.41 -2.85
C LEU A 235 1.86 -9.48 -2.42
N ILE A 236 2.69 -10.34 -3.04
CA ILE A 236 4.13 -10.43 -2.73
C ILE A 236 4.83 -9.09 -2.98
N LEU A 237 4.58 -8.42 -4.10
CA LEU A 237 5.22 -7.15 -4.46
C LEU A 237 4.83 -5.98 -3.53
N HIS A 238 3.67 -6.07 -2.87
CA HIS A 238 3.19 -5.07 -1.94
C HIS A 238 3.51 -5.37 -0.46
N MET A 239 4.02 -6.57 -0.13
CA MET A 239 4.25 -6.99 1.26
C MET A 239 5.15 -6.03 2.03
N GLU A 240 6.25 -5.56 1.43
CA GLU A 240 7.29 -4.83 2.14
C GLU A 240 7.97 -3.80 1.24
N HIS A 241 8.31 -2.64 1.79
CA HIS A 241 9.05 -1.59 1.09
C HIS A 241 9.84 -0.67 2.03
N GLY A 242 10.56 -1.26 2.97
CA GLY A 242 11.48 -0.57 3.87
C GLY A 242 10.87 0.03 5.12
N GLY A 243 11.68 0.13 6.16
CA GLY A 243 11.30 0.66 7.47
C GLY A 243 10.94 2.15 7.48
N GLY A 244 11.39 2.91 6.47
CA GLY A 244 11.07 4.33 6.30
C GLY A 244 9.78 4.61 5.52
N ASN A 245 9.07 3.58 5.06
CA ASN A 245 7.72 3.73 4.51
C ASN A 245 6.77 4.27 5.58
N ASN A 246 5.89 5.22 5.25
CA ASN A 246 5.12 5.97 6.26
C ASN A 246 4.32 5.06 7.20
N SER A 247 3.59 4.06 6.68
CA SER A 247 2.82 3.13 7.52
C SER A 247 3.71 2.16 8.31
N THR A 248 4.84 1.72 7.73
CA THR A 248 5.83 0.90 8.42
C THR A 248 6.54 1.68 9.54
N PHE A 249 6.90 2.93 9.29
CA PHE A 249 7.48 3.81 10.32
C PHE A 249 6.47 4.08 11.43
N THR A 250 5.20 4.30 11.10
CA THR A 250 4.10 4.40 12.08
C THR A 250 4.03 3.14 12.95
N THR A 251 4.11 1.94 12.35
CA THR A 251 4.17 0.67 13.09
C THR A 251 5.31 0.66 14.10
N ARG A 252 6.51 1.07 13.71
CA ARG A 252 7.67 1.15 14.61
C ARG A 252 7.47 2.17 15.73
N VAL A 253 7.01 3.38 15.40
CA VAL A 253 6.74 4.44 16.38
C VAL A 253 5.76 3.97 17.44
N ILE A 254 4.62 3.39 17.04
CA ILE A 254 3.60 2.91 17.98
C ILE A 254 4.12 1.70 18.78
N THR A 255 4.83 0.76 18.14
CA THR A 255 5.46 -0.37 18.83
C THR A 255 6.44 0.10 19.90
N SER A 256 7.26 1.12 19.61
CA SER A 256 8.26 1.65 20.54
C SER A 256 7.66 2.28 21.80
N SER A 257 6.38 2.62 21.80
CA SER A 257 5.65 3.09 22.99
C SER A 257 5.15 1.96 23.89
N GLY A 258 5.31 0.68 23.49
CA GLY A 258 4.81 -0.47 24.20
C GLY A 258 3.32 -0.79 23.94
N SER A 259 2.72 -0.23 22.88
CA SER A 259 1.33 -0.46 22.51
C SER A 259 1.09 -1.89 22.02
N ASP A 260 -0.16 -2.37 22.16
CA ASP A 260 -0.59 -3.69 21.69
C ASP A 260 -0.55 -3.83 20.15
N THR A 261 -0.67 -5.06 19.65
CA THR A 261 -0.59 -5.37 18.23
C THR A 261 -1.77 -4.77 17.45
N TYR A 262 -2.99 -4.84 17.97
CA TYR A 262 -4.19 -4.37 17.28
C TYR A 262 -4.15 -2.85 17.09
N SER A 263 -3.82 -2.09 18.14
CA SER A 263 -3.63 -0.64 18.08
C SER A 263 -2.50 -0.25 17.13
N THR A 264 -1.40 -0.98 17.13
CA THR A 264 -0.26 -0.74 16.23
C THR A 264 -0.65 -0.92 14.76
N ILE A 265 -1.32 -2.02 14.43
CA ILE A 265 -1.76 -2.31 13.06
C ILE A 265 -2.87 -1.35 12.62
N ALA A 266 -3.80 -0.98 13.51
CA ALA A 266 -4.82 0.03 13.24
C ALA A 266 -4.19 1.41 12.90
N ALA A 267 -3.11 1.80 13.58
CA ALA A 267 -2.37 3.02 13.26
C ALA A 267 -1.67 2.92 11.90
N ALA A 268 -1.08 1.78 11.55
CA ALA A 268 -0.51 1.53 10.23
C ALA A 268 -1.56 1.60 9.12
N MET A 269 -2.75 1.04 9.34
CA MET A 269 -3.91 1.15 8.45
C MET A 269 -4.32 2.60 8.23
N SER A 270 -4.40 3.39 9.30
CA SER A 270 -4.73 4.82 9.25
C SER A 270 -3.71 5.63 8.45
N SER A 271 -2.42 5.29 8.56
CA SER A 271 -1.36 5.87 7.74
C SER A 271 -1.51 5.49 6.26
N LEU A 272 -1.75 4.19 5.96
CA LEU A 272 -1.83 3.69 4.60
C LEU A 272 -3.03 4.28 3.84
N LYS A 273 -4.18 4.45 4.49
CA LYS A 273 -5.41 4.97 3.82
C LYS A 273 -5.28 6.40 3.32
N GLY A 274 -4.29 7.15 3.78
CA GLY A 274 -4.09 8.54 3.37
C GLY A 274 -3.84 8.65 1.85
N PRO A 275 -4.46 9.64 1.16
CA PRO A 275 -4.39 9.75 -0.30
C PRO A 275 -2.99 10.00 -0.86
N LYS A 276 -2.05 10.44 0.00
CA LYS A 276 -0.64 10.61 -0.37
C LYS A 276 0.19 9.34 -0.21
N HIS A 277 -0.40 8.25 0.32
CA HIS A 277 0.29 6.98 0.56
C HIS A 277 -0.35 5.84 -0.23
N GLY A 278 -1.51 5.34 0.15
CA GLY A 278 -2.13 4.14 -0.47
C GLY A 278 -3.14 4.42 -1.59
N GLY A 279 -3.43 5.68 -1.92
CA GLY A 279 -4.43 6.05 -2.92
C GLY A 279 -3.90 6.31 -4.34
N ALA A 280 -2.63 6.02 -4.60
CA ALA A 280 -2.00 6.38 -5.87
C ALA A 280 -2.54 5.58 -7.07
N ASN A 281 -2.80 4.29 -6.91
CA ASN A 281 -3.33 3.42 -7.96
C ASN A 281 -4.74 3.82 -8.43
N ILE A 282 -5.61 4.28 -7.52
CA ILE A 282 -6.93 4.81 -7.88
C ILE A 282 -6.77 6.05 -8.77
N LYS A 283 -5.83 6.93 -8.43
CA LYS A 283 -5.55 8.13 -9.23
C LYS A 283 -4.98 7.80 -10.62
N VAL A 284 -4.20 6.72 -10.74
CA VAL A 284 -3.77 6.22 -12.06
C VAL A 284 -4.98 5.79 -12.88
N MET A 285 -5.90 5.02 -12.31
CA MET A 285 -7.10 4.56 -13.02
C MET A 285 -7.97 5.72 -13.49
N GLU A 286 -8.26 6.68 -12.60
CA GLU A 286 -9.02 7.88 -12.95
C GLU A 286 -8.36 8.69 -14.08
N MET A 287 -7.04 8.82 -14.06
CA MET A 287 -6.27 9.50 -15.10
C MET A 287 -6.31 8.74 -16.43
N MET A 288 -6.15 7.42 -16.41
CA MET A 288 -6.20 6.59 -17.63
C MET A 288 -7.60 6.61 -18.28
N GLU A 289 -8.65 6.61 -17.46
CA GLU A 289 -10.03 6.77 -17.93
C GLU A 289 -10.24 8.15 -18.57
N ASP A 290 -9.77 9.21 -17.93
CA ASP A 290 -9.82 10.58 -18.46
C ASP A 290 -9.05 10.72 -19.78
N ILE A 291 -7.85 10.12 -19.89
CA ILE A 291 -7.07 10.08 -21.14
C ILE A 291 -7.87 9.39 -22.24
N ARG A 292 -8.48 8.22 -21.96
CA ARG A 292 -9.26 7.46 -22.95
C ARG A 292 -10.47 8.23 -23.47
N LEU A 293 -11.12 9.01 -22.61
CA LEU A 293 -12.25 9.86 -23.04
C LEU A 293 -11.82 10.97 -24.01
N HIS A 294 -10.60 11.47 -23.90
CA HIS A 294 -10.11 12.57 -24.71
C HIS A 294 -9.20 12.13 -25.87
N VAL A 295 -8.65 10.93 -25.82
CA VAL A 295 -7.82 10.30 -26.86
C VAL A 295 -8.40 8.90 -27.16
N PRO A 296 -9.49 8.80 -27.91
CA PRO A 296 -10.16 7.53 -28.17
C PRO A 296 -9.28 6.50 -28.91
N ASP A 297 -8.40 6.96 -29.80
CA ASP A 297 -7.39 6.10 -30.43
C ASP A 297 -6.12 6.06 -29.56
N CYS A 298 -6.05 5.04 -28.72
CA CYS A 298 -4.91 4.83 -27.82
C CYS A 298 -3.58 4.54 -28.55
N SER A 299 -3.60 4.30 -29.87
CA SER A 299 -2.41 4.09 -30.69
C SER A 299 -1.85 5.40 -31.26
N ASP A 300 -2.62 6.47 -31.26
CA ASP A 300 -2.19 7.81 -31.68
C ASP A 300 -1.29 8.45 -30.63
N LYS A 301 0.01 8.23 -30.78
CA LYS A 301 1.02 8.75 -29.84
C LYS A 301 1.11 10.27 -29.84
N GLU A 302 0.83 10.96 -30.97
CA GLU A 302 0.89 12.42 -31.04
C GLU A 302 -0.25 13.05 -30.25
N ALA A 303 -1.49 12.58 -30.44
CA ALA A 303 -2.64 13.03 -29.65
C ALA A 303 -2.45 12.73 -28.17
N LEU A 304 -1.86 11.58 -27.83
CA LEU A 304 -1.57 11.20 -26.44
C LEU A 304 -0.49 12.09 -25.82
N GLU A 305 0.58 12.42 -26.56
CA GLU A 305 1.64 13.34 -26.12
C GLU A 305 1.06 14.72 -25.81
N ASP A 306 0.24 15.25 -26.70
CA ASP A 306 -0.45 16.53 -26.53
C ASP A 306 -1.36 16.53 -25.28
N TYR A 307 -2.09 15.45 -25.04
CA TYR A 307 -2.99 15.37 -23.88
C TYR A 307 -2.19 15.26 -22.57
N LEU A 308 -1.15 14.44 -22.54
CA LEU A 308 -0.23 14.35 -21.40
C LEU A 308 0.42 15.69 -21.07
N ALA A 309 0.80 16.46 -22.11
CA ALA A 309 1.31 17.82 -21.92
C ALA A 309 0.30 18.75 -21.26
N LYS A 310 -1.01 18.66 -21.62
CA LYS A 310 -2.08 19.42 -20.93
C LYS A 310 -2.21 19.02 -19.47
N ILE A 311 -2.13 17.71 -19.14
CA ILE A 311 -2.13 17.25 -17.74
C ILE A 311 -0.96 17.87 -16.96
N ILE A 312 0.26 17.82 -17.52
CA ILE A 312 1.47 18.35 -16.87
C ILE A 312 1.38 19.87 -16.68
N ASN A 313 0.80 20.59 -17.64
CA ASN A 313 0.60 22.04 -17.59
C ASN A 313 -0.58 22.48 -16.72
N ARG A 314 -1.33 21.55 -16.10
CA ARG A 314 -2.52 21.79 -15.25
C ARG A 314 -3.76 22.26 -16.00
N ASP A 315 -3.85 21.95 -17.28
CA ASP A 315 -4.95 22.33 -18.17
C ASP A 315 -5.98 21.22 -18.34
N ALA A 316 -5.65 19.99 -17.92
CA ALA A 316 -6.51 18.81 -18.03
C ALA A 316 -6.54 17.98 -16.74
N PHE A 317 -7.43 16.99 -16.69
CA PHE A 317 -7.67 16.07 -15.58
C PHE A 317 -7.94 16.83 -14.26
N ASP A 318 -7.20 16.53 -13.20
CA ASP A 318 -7.38 17.12 -11.86
C ASP A 318 -6.62 18.46 -11.65
N ARG A 319 -5.97 18.97 -12.68
CA ARG A 319 -5.21 20.23 -12.73
C ARG A 319 -4.07 20.34 -11.69
N LYS A 320 -3.58 19.20 -11.18
CA LYS A 320 -2.43 19.19 -10.27
C LYS A 320 -1.10 19.13 -10.99
N GLY A 321 -1.12 18.85 -12.30
CA GLY A 321 0.08 18.75 -13.13
C GLY A 321 0.88 17.49 -12.84
N LEU A 322 0.23 16.41 -12.39
CA LEU A 322 0.85 15.14 -12.05
C LEU A 322 0.41 14.07 -13.04
N VAL A 323 1.36 13.33 -13.60
CA VAL A 323 1.10 12.04 -14.25
C VAL A 323 1.24 10.98 -13.16
N TYR A 324 0.10 10.50 -12.67
CA TYR A 324 0.06 9.54 -11.57
C TYR A 324 0.68 8.20 -11.97
N GLY A 325 1.29 7.52 -11.02
CA GLY A 325 2.05 6.30 -11.28
C GLY A 325 3.46 6.55 -11.81
N MET A 326 3.84 7.81 -12.11
CA MET A 326 5.16 8.21 -12.56
C MET A 326 5.99 8.83 -11.44
N GLY A 327 7.23 8.35 -11.28
CA GLY A 327 8.16 8.77 -10.23
C GLY A 327 7.96 8.02 -8.91
N HIS A 328 9.01 7.99 -8.11
CA HIS A 328 9.03 7.34 -6.80
C HIS A 328 9.94 8.10 -5.84
N ALA A 329 9.65 8.06 -4.55
CA ALA A 329 10.45 8.73 -3.52
C ALA A 329 11.89 8.18 -3.42
N VAL A 330 12.11 6.93 -3.83
CA VAL A 330 13.40 6.23 -3.77
C VAL A 330 13.93 5.92 -5.17
N TYR A 331 13.14 5.24 -6.01
CA TYR A 331 13.55 4.82 -7.34
C TYR A 331 13.52 5.99 -8.34
N SER A 332 14.55 6.08 -9.18
CA SER A 332 14.64 7.12 -10.22
C SER A 332 14.73 6.56 -11.64
N LEU A 333 15.37 5.41 -11.83
CA LEU A 333 15.53 4.79 -13.14
C LEU A 333 14.52 3.67 -13.40
N SER A 334 14.20 2.85 -12.38
CA SER A 334 13.23 1.77 -12.50
C SER A 334 12.76 1.32 -11.13
N ASP A 335 11.52 0.83 -11.04
CA ASP A 335 10.96 0.12 -9.88
C ASP A 335 10.94 -1.39 -10.21
N PRO A 336 11.65 -2.25 -9.47
CA PRO A 336 11.71 -3.69 -9.77
C PRO A 336 10.33 -4.34 -9.68
N ARG A 337 9.43 -3.80 -8.86
CA ARG A 337 8.08 -4.32 -8.69
C ARG A 337 7.22 -4.07 -9.94
N GLU A 338 7.34 -2.89 -10.53
CA GLU A 338 6.65 -2.54 -11.77
C GLU A 338 7.10 -3.46 -12.91
N ARG A 339 8.40 -3.68 -13.06
CA ARG A 339 8.95 -4.57 -14.09
C ARG A 339 8.39 -5.99 -14.02
N ILE A 340 8.31 -6.55 -12.81
CA ILE A 340 7.73 -7.87 -12.58
C ILE A 340 6.24 -7.85 -12.92
N PHE A 341 5.52 -6.83 -12.44
CA PHE A 341 4.09 -6.67 -12.67
C PHE A 341 3.76 -6.64 -14.15
N LYS A 342 4.51 -5.88 -14.93
CA LYS A 342 4.33 -5.73 -16.38
C LYS A 342 4.27 -7.06 -17.12
N GLY A 343 5.15 -8.02 -16.78
CA GLY A 343 5.13 -9.37 -17.38
C GLY A 343 3.82 -10.13 -17.13
N TYR A 344 3.22 -9.94 -15.96
CA TYR A 344 1.92 -10.56 -15.61
C TYR A 344 0.74 -9.81 -16.22
N VAL A 345 0.82 -8.48 -16.33
CA VAL A 345 -0.20 -7.64 -16.98
C VAL A 345 -0.43 -8.07 -18.42
N GLU A 346 0.63 -8.34 -19.16
CA GLU A 346 0.55 -8.77 -20.56
C GLU A 346 -0.21 -10.09 -20.72
N LYS A 347 0.10 -11.08 -19.89
CA LYS A 347 -0.59 -12.38 -19.88
C LYS A 347 -2.08 -12.21 -19.53
N LEU A 348 -2.38 -11.44 -18.50
CA LEU A 348 -3.75 -11.25 -18.03
C LEU A 348 -4.57 -10.42 -19.04
N ALA A 349 -4.00 -9.36 -19.62
CA ALA A 349 -4.68 -8.54 -20.63
C ALA A 349 -5.01 -9.34 -21.89
N ALA A 350 -4.14 -10.26 -22.31
CA ALA A 350 -4.43 -11.18 -23.41
C ALA A 350 -5.58 -12.13 -23.07
N GLU A 351 -5.61 -12.73 -21.85
CA GLU A 351 -6.69 -13.60 -21.39
C GLU A 351 -8.04 -12.86 -21.31
N LYS A 352 -8.02 -11.58 -20.90
CA LYS A 352 -9.22 -10.75 -20.72
C LYS A 352 -9.64 -9.95 -21.95
N GLY A 353 -8.90 -10.02 -23.06
CA GLY A 353 -9.19 -9.25 -24.27
C GLY A 353 -9.00 -7.73 -24.09
N ARG A 354 -8.09 -7.31 -23.20
CA ARG A 354 -7.83 -5.90 -22.84
C ARG A 354 -6.59 -5.34 -23.56
N GLY A 355 -6.39 -5.69 -24.83
CA GLY A 355 -5.22 -5.29 -25.63
C GLY A 355 -5.10 -3.78 -25.85
N ASP A 356 -6.23 -3.10 -26.10
CA ASP A 356 -6.25 -1.64 -26.33
C ASP A 356 -5.88 -0.89 -25.06
N ASP A 357 -6.35 -1.34 -23.90
CA ASP A 357 -5.97 -0.77 -22.62
C ASP A 357 -4.49 -0.95 -22.35
N LEU A 358 -3.96 -2.13 -22.61
CA LEU A 358 -2.53 -2.39 -22.48
C LEU A 358 -1.70 -1.48 -23.41
N THR A 359 -2.19 -1.20 -24.61
CA THR A 359 -1.55 -0.28 -25.56
C THR A 359 -1.50 1.14 -25.00
N LEU A 360 -2.61 1.62 -24.41
CA LEU A 360 -2.64 2.92 -23.74
C LEU A 360 -1.60 2.99 -22.61
N TYR A 361 -1.58 2.00 -21.71
CA TYR A 361 -0.62 1.98 -20.60
C TYR A 361 0.82 1.99 -21.09
N ARG A 362 1.16 1.19 -22.10
CA ARG A 362 2.51 1.16 -22.71
C ARG A 362 2.91 2.50 -23.34
N ASN A 363 2.00 3.15 -24.04
CA ASN A 363 2.26 4.44 -24.66
C ASN A 363 2.43 5.55 -23.61
N VAL A 364 1.63 5.56 -22.55
CA VAL A 364 1.83 6.51 -21.43
C VAL A 364 3.14 6.23 -20.69
N GLU A 365 3.50 4.97 -20.46
CA GLU A 365 4.79 4.57 -19.87
C GLU A 365 5.98 5.09 -20.66
N GLU A 366 5.90 5.05 -21.99
CA GLU A 366 6.96 5.52 -22.89
C GLU A 366 7.06 7.06 -22.95
N LEU A 367 5.92 7.73 -23.08
CA LEU A 367 5.87 9.18 -23.35
C LEU A 367 5.98 10.03 -22.07
N ALA A 368 5.34 9.62 -20.98
CA ALA A 368 5.25 10.45 -19.78
C ALA A 368 6.61 10.79 -19.14
N PRO A 369 7.59 9.88 -19.02
CA PRO A 369 8.90 10.22 -18.47
C PRO A 369 9.62 11.30 -19.27
N GLN A 370 9.54 11.25 -20.61
CA GLN A 370 10.18 12.20 -21.50
C GLN A 370 9.56 13.60 -21.36
N LEU A 371 8.22 13.66 -21.33
CA LEU A 371 7.48 14.90 -21.14
C LEU A 371 7.74 15.53 -19.77
N ILE A 372 7.71 14.73 -18.70
CA ILE A 372 7.99 15.20 -17.33
C ILE A 372 9.43 15.75 -17.26
N ALA A 373 10.41 15.07 -17.84
CA ALA A 373 11.80 15.52 -17.86
C ALA A 373 11.94 16.87 -18.59
N LYS A 374 11.29 17.02 -19.76
CA LYS A 374 11.28 18.24 -20.55
C LYS A 374 10.66 19.43 -19.82
N HIS A 375 9.49 19.22 -19.15
CA HIS A 375 8.75 20.30 -18.50
C HIS A 375 9.29 20.67 -17.11
N ARG A 376 9.84 19.73 -16.34
CA ARG A 376 10.28 19.97 -14.96
C ARG A 376 11.78 20.10 -14.79
N ARG A 377 12.57 19.99 -15.85
CA ARG A 377 14.05 20.00 -15.83
C ARG A 377 14.60 18.99 -14.79
N ILE A 378 13.99 17.79 -14.72
CA ILE A 378 14.41 16.75 -13.79
C ILE A 378 15.52 15.93 -14.42
N TYR A 379 16.74 16.06 -13.90
CA TYR A 379 17.92 15.35 -14.41
C TYR A 379 18.08 13.91 -13.86
N LYS A 380 17.24 13.51 -12.89
CA LYS A 380 17.38 12.21 -12.19
C LYS A 380 16.62 11.04 -12.83
N GLY A 381 15.93 11.27 -13.91
CA GLY A 381 15.03 10.28 -14.52
C GLY A 381 13.67 10.18 -13.77
N VAL A 382 12.66 9.76 -14.50
CA VAL A 382 11.32 9.44 -13.98
C VAL A 382 10.93 8.11 -14.57
N SER A 383 10.49 7.19 -13.75
CA SER A 383 10.04 5.85 -14.17
C SER A 383 8.67 5.54 -13.58
N PRO A 384 7.89 4.63 -14.18
CA PRO A 384 6.69 4.13 -13.55
C PRO A 384 7.03 3.42 -12.24
N ASN A 385 6.11 3.50 -11.28
CA ASN A 385 6.17 2.78 -10.02
C ASN A 385 5.12 1.66 -9.99
N VAL A 386 5.10 0.87 -8.91
CA VAL A 386 4.18 -0.27 -8.79
C VAL A 386 2.71 0.10 -8.94
N ASP A 387 2.31 1.33 -8.58
CA ASP A 387 0.93 1.79 -8.65
C ASP A 387 0.46 2.03 -10.09
N PHE A 388 1.39 2.19 -11.04
CA PHE A 388 1.06 2.42 -12.43
C PHE A 388 0.26 1.26 -13.04
N TYR A 389 0.65 0.02 -12.78
CA TYR A 389 -0.05 -1.16 -13.31
C TYR A 389 -0.99 -1.83 -12.31
N SER A 390 -0.84 -1.60 -11.00
CA SER A 390 -1.60 -2.35 -9.99
C SER A 390 -3.10 -2.13 -10.08
N GLY A 391 -3.54 -0.91 -10.35
CA GLY A 391 -4.96 -0.60 -10.55
C GLY A 391 -5.53 -1.32 -11.77
N PHE A 392 -4.80 -1.35 -12.88
CA PHE A 392 -5.21 -2.06 -14.10
C PHE A 392 -5.32 -3.57 -13.89
N VAL A 393 -4.38 -4.16 -13.13
CA VAL A 393 -4.48 -5.57 -12.74
C VAL A 393 -5.73 -5.82 -11.91
N TYR A 394 -5.99 -5.02 -10.90
CA TYR A 394 -7.17 -5.19 -10.05
C TYR A 394 -8.47 -5.05 -10.84
N ASP A 395 -8.53 -4.12 -11.78
CA ASP A 395 -9.67 -3.95 -12.70
C ASP A 395 -9.89 -5.22 -13.56
N MET A 396 -8.82 -5.74 -14.18
CA MET A 396 -8.90 -6.99 -14.96
C MET A 396 -9.30 -8.21 -14.13
N LEU A 397 -8.96 -8.22 -12.84
CA LEU A 397 -9.39 -9.25 -11.89
C LEU A 397 -10.83 -9.05 -11.39
N GLY A 398 -11.49 -7.95 -11.77
CA GLY A 398 -12.83 -7.59 -11.30
C GLY A 398 -12.86 -7.23 -9.81
N ILE A 399 -11.75 -6.73 -9.28
CA ILE A 399 -11.68 -6.20 -7.90
C ILE A 399 -12.23 -4.78 -7.92
N PRO A 400 -13.25 -4.45 -7.11
CA PRO A 400 -13.80 -3.09 -7.03
C PRO A 400 -12.79 -2.06 -6.55
N GLN A 401 -12.89 -0.81 -7.02
CA GLN A 401 -11.95 0.26 -6.66
C GLN A 401 -11.93 0.55 -5.15
N GLU A 402 -13.05 0.36 -4.46
CA GLU A 402 -13.16 0.50 -3.01
C GLU A 402 -12.21 -0.43 -2.25
N LEU A 403 -11.81 -1.55 -2.87
CA LEU A 403 -10.88 -2.53 -2.31
C LEU A 403 -9.41 -2.30 -2.66
N TYR A 404 -9.06 -1.38 -3.57
CA TYR A 404 -7.66 -1.25 -4.03
C TYR A 404 -6.67 -0.99 -2.89
N THR A 405 -6.97 -0.01 -2.04
CA THR A 405 -6.12 0.27 -0.87
C THR A 405 -6.21 -0.85 0.17
N ALA A 406 -7.35 -1.53 0.29
CA ALA A 406 -7.51 -2.69 1.17
C ALA A 406 -6.67 -3.88 0.69
N MET A 407 -6.56 -4.14 -0.62
CA MET A 407 -5.65 -5.17 -1.17
C MET A 407 -4.19 -4.86 -0.84
N PHE A 408 -3.81 -3.58 -0.92
CA PHE A 408 -2.49 -3.14 -0.49
C PHE A 408 -2.26 -3.43 1.01
N ALA A 409 -3.27 -3.20 1.86
CA ALA A 409 -3.19 -3.50 3.30
C ALA A 409 -3.10 -5.01 3.57
N VAL A 410 -3.88 -5.85 2.85
CA VAL A 410 -3.82 -7.33 2.94
C VAL A 410 -2.41 -7.85 2.63
N ALA A 411 -1.71 -7.22 1.70
CA ALA A 411 -0.32 -7.55 1.44
C ALA A 411 0.62 -7.02 2.53
N ARG A 412 0.50 -5.74 2.86
CA ARG A 412 1.45 -5.01 3.70
C ARG A 412 1.40 -5.40 5.19
N ILE A 413 0.31 -6.01 5.65
CA ILE A 413 0.23 -6.52 7.04
C ILE A 413 1.41 -7.43 7.38
N VAL A 414 1.93 -8.21 6.42
CA VAL A 414 3.11 -9.07 6.61
C VAL A 414 4.34 -8.22 6.95
N GLY A 415 4.61 -7.19 6.16
CA GLY A 415 5.72 -6.27 6.40
C GLY A 415 5.58 -5.52 7.73
N TRP A 416 4.40 -4.99 8.04
CA TRP A 416 4.15 -4.35 9.34
C TRP A 416 4.39 -5.31 10.50
N SER A 417 3.92 -6.55 10.38
CA SER A 417 4.12 -7.60 11.39
C SER A 417 5.60 -7.90 11.60
N ALA A 418 6.36 -8.08 10.52
CA ALA A 418 7.80 -8.31 10.61
C ALA A 418 8.52 -7.14 11.29
N HIS A 419 8.20 -5.89 10.91
CA HIS A 419 8.79 -4.70 11.52
C HIS A 419 8.37 -4.52 12.99
N ARG A 420 7.15 -4.89 13.36
CA ARG A 420 6.72 -4.92 14.76
C ARG A 420 7.55 -5.91 15.58
N ILE A 421 7.71 -7.14 15.09
CA ILE A 421 8.49 -8.16 15.77
C ILE A 421 9.97 -7.73 15.90
N GLU A 422 10.57 -7.19 14.84
CA GLU A 422 11.94 -6.67 14.90
C GLU A 422 12.07 -5.54 15.93
N GLU A 423 11.12 -4.61 15.97
CA GLU A 423 11.10 -3.50 16.92
C GLU A 423 10.97 -4.01 18.37
N LEU A 424 10.10 -5.00 18.64
CA LEU A 424 9.95 -5.59 19.98
C LEU A 424 11.22 -6.31 20.45
N ILE A 425 11.99 -6.91 19.53
CA ILE A 425 13.24 -7.60 19.84
C ILE A 425 14.38 -6.61 20.10
N CYS A 426 14.45 -5.53 19.31
CA CYS A 426 15.59 -4.60 19.31
C CYS A 426 15.32 -3.33 20.11
N MET A 427 14.10 -3.08 20.54
CA MET A 427 13.68 -1.85 21.20
C MET A 427 14.28 -1.72 22.60
N ASP A 428 14.93 -0.58 22.82
CA ASP A 428 15.35 -0.16 24.16
C ASP A 428 14.84 1.27 24.51
N LYS A 429 14.35 2.01 23.51
CA LYS A 429 13.91 3.40 23.66
C LYS A 429 12.70 3.71 22.79
N ILE A 430 11.83 4.60 23.32
CA ILE A 430 10.74 5.17 22.54
C ILE A 430 11.28 6.05 21.41
N ILE A 431 10.75 5.92 20.20
CA ILE A 431 11.08 6.77 19.06
C ILE A 431 10.48 8.16 19.31
N ARG A 432 11.35 9.15 19.57
CA ARG A 432 10.94 10.50 19.94
C ARG A 432 11.86 11.54 19.28
N PRO A 433 11.46 12.11 18.13
CA PRO A 433 12.22 13.19 17.50
C PRO A 433 12.15 14.47 18.34
N ALA A 434 13.16 15.36 18.20
CA ALA A 434 13.13 16.69 18.78
C ALA A 434 12.28 17.65 17.94
N TYR A 435 11.60 18.59 18.62
CA TYR A 435 10.90 19.72 18.01
C TYR A 435 11.37 21.02 18.67
N MET A 436 11.65 22.03 17.83
CA MET A 436 11.99 23.38 18.30
C MET A 436 10.70 24.23 18.37
N SER A 437 10.46 24.86 19.51
CA SER A 437 9.40 25.85 19.64
C SER A 437 9.84 27.16 18.99
N VAL A 438 8.96 27.73 18.16
CA VAL A 438 9.13 29.06 17.53
C VAL A 438 8.05 30.04 17.97
N MET A 439 7.33 29.72 19.04
CA MET A 439 6.34 30.62 19.64
C MET A 439 7.04 31.77 20.38
N GLU A 440 6.42 32.95 20.34
CA GLU A 440 6.80 34.07 21.20
C GLU A 440 6.25 33.81 22.61
N GLU A 441 7.10 34.07 23.63
CA GLU A 441 6.66 34.02 25.02
C GLU A 441 5.71 35.21 25.26
N ARG A 442 4.59 34.96 25.87
CA ARG A 442 3.60 35.97 26.25
C ARG A 442 3.64 36.15 27.76
N GLU A 443 3.72 37.41 28.21
CA GLU A 443 3.60 37.74 29.60
C GLU A 443 2.16 37.52 30.12
#